data_5da478cc2770bdb034d82fe55479b5f3
#
_entry.id   5da478cc2770bdb034d82fe55479b5f3
#
_cell.length_a   1.000
_cell.length_b   1.000
_cell.length_c   1.000
_cell.angle_alpha   90.00
_cell.angle_beta   90.00
_cell.angle_gamma   90.00
#
_symmetry.space_group_name_H-M   'P 1'
#
loop_
_entity.id
_entity.type
_entity.pdbx_description
1 polymer ?
#
loop_
_entity_poly.entity_id
_entity_poly.type
_entity_poly.pdbx_seq_one_letter_code
_entity_poly.pdbx_strand_id
1 'polypeptide(L)'
;MRRLCGLCAMLVIGLVVVLDPSAWAVNPVGGGGYNVQAHIDLRGLTRANFDAVVTPAAKAQSNVVFYDFADTLCELLAKEVAEWSRSTGIGVKHVCVDGDVATQQLIAEKQAGKPASADVFFLPNNNVRLMTGAGLVANLPLVDLLPNARDVDASVARESRGYLHGGTALPFHRNQTSLAFNGQFVPTPPETLDALAGFAKGHSGKVAITTPGRGGSGSGFLESVLLALAPQCRKDLYTYGISNAQAADIAARCMPPVLAYFQKIKPNVTFTNGNEASVQAVANNTAYIATVWEDDLYTLASKGLVPPSVHPFLLKSGQVGDGDGMIILSTTSKLEASLLLANFLMGDKVQIDKLEQTGSRTARIDLKTRGQIPATMAPFLLPDAMYHERTETRINGVVSDAAVKIFVQQILR
;
A
#
# COMPACT_ATOMS: atom_id res chain seq x y z
N MET A 1 -1.33 67.29 -0.37
CA MET A 1 -1.29 66.29 -1.46
C MET A 1 -1.56 64.92 -0.86
N ARG A 2 -2.78 64.43 -1.03
CA ARG A 2 -3.24 63.14 -0.54
C ARG A 2 -2.94 62.08 -1.63
N ARG A 3 -2.23 61.01 -1.29
CA ARG A 3 -2.13 59.81 -2.13
C ARG A 3 -2.95 58.69 -1.47
N LEU A 4 -4.02 58.26 -2.13
CA LEU A 4 -4.78 57.08 -1.85
C LEU A 4 -3.92 55.85 -2.28
N CYS A 5 -3.75 54.88 -1.37
CA CYS A 5 -3.28 53.54 -1.67
C CYS A 5 -4.50 52.64 -1.76
N GLY A 6 -4.81 52.14 -2.96
CA GLY A 6 -5.87 51.16 -3.18
C GLY A 6 -5.47 49.77 -2.74
N LEU A 7 -6.25 49.18 -1.87
CA LEU A 7 -6.17 47.75 -1.51
C LEU A 7 -6.75 46.92 -2.66
N CYS A 8 -5.93 46.14 -3.37
CA CYS A 8 -6.41 45.07 -4.23
C CYS A 8 -6.70 43.84 -3.34
N ALA A 9 -7.96 43.57 -3.08
CA ALA A 9 -8.41 42.33 -2.50
C ALA A 9 -8.46 41.25 -3.62
N MET A 10 -7.53 40.32 -3.63
CA MET A 10 -7.63 39.10 -4.47
C MET A 10 -8.67 38.16 -3.85
N LEU A 11 -9.78 38.01 -4.56
CA LEU A 11 -10.81 37.02 -4.26
C LEU A 11 -10.32 35.68 -4.79
N VAL A 12 -9.84 34.81 -3.91
CA VAL A 12 -9.56 33.41 -4.24
C VAL A 12 -10.90 32.67 -4.22
N ILE A 13 -11.49 32.46 -5.40
CA ILE A 13 -12.64 31.58 -5.55
C ILE A 13 -12.13 30.14 -5.52
N GLY A 14 -12.21 29.50 -4.36
CA GLY A 14 -11.99 28.09 -4.22
C GLY A 14 -13.12 27.31 -4.91
N LEU A 15 -12.81 26.70 -6.06
CA LEU A 15 -13.72 25.77 -6.74
C LEU A 15 -13.80 24.49 -5.91
N VAL A 16 -14.82 24.37 -5.06
CA VAL A 16 -15.14 23.09 -4.39
C VAL A 16 -15.85 22.22 -5.41
N VAL A 17 -15.11 21.29 -6.03
CA VAL A 17 -15.71 20.24 -6.85
C VAL A 17 -16.39 19.25 -5.91
N VAL A 18 -17.71 19.37 -5.77
CA VAL A 18 -18.55 18.36 -5.12
C VAL A 18 -18.66 17.19 -6.09
N LEU A 19 -17.86 16.15 -5.87
CA LEU A 19 -18.01 14.89 -6.60
C LEU A 19 -19.29 14.20 -6.12
N ASP A 20 -20.18 13.89 -7.05
CA ASP A 20 -21.44 13.19 -6.81
C ASP A 20 -21.15 11.78 -6.28
N PRO A 21 -21.59 11.40 -5.07
CA PRO A 21 -21.37 10.07 -4.50
C PRO A 21 -22.05 8.94 -5.28
N SER A 22 -23.03 9.24 -6.15
CA SER A 22 -23.70 8.22 -6.98
C SER A 22 -22.85 7.74 -8.15
N ALA A 23 -21.74 8.42 -8.49
CA ALA A 23 -20.80 8.01 -9.54
C ALA A 23 -19.91 6.80 -9.16
N TRP A 24 -20.04 6.30 -7.93
CA TRP A 24 -19.16 5.26 -7.37
C TRP A 24 -19.71 3.82 -7.48
N ALA A 25 -20.89 3.64 -8.07
CA ALA A 25 -21.37 2.30 -8.38
C ALA A 25 -20.55 1.75 -9.54
N VAL A 26 -19.65 0.81 -9.25
CA VAL A 26 -19.01 0.00 -10.29
C VAL A 26 -20.13 -0.80 -10.97
N ASN A 27 -20.44 -0.45 -12.23
CA ASN A 27 -21.28 -1.32 -13.02
C ASN A 27 -20.57 -2.67 -13.14
N PRO A 28 -21.25 -3.78 -12.80
CA PRO A 28 -20.65 -5.09 -13.02
C PRO A 28 -20.28 -5.22 -14.48
N VAL A 29 -19.13 -5.84 -14.76
CA VAL A 29 -18.63 -6.12 -16.11
C VAL A 29 -19.71 -6.92 -16.87
N GLY A 30 -20.57 -6.20 -17.58
CA GLY A 30 -21.66 -6.74 -18.36
C GLY A 30 -21.99 -5.80 -19.51
N GLY A 31 -21.38 -6.01 -20.68
CA GLY A 31 -21.82 -5.42 -21.96
C GLY A 31 -21.25 -4.06 -22.36
N GLY A 32 -20.38 -3.41 -21.57
CA GLY A 32 -19.67 -2.20 -22.00
C GLY A 32 -18.32 -2.52 -22.64
N GLY A 33 -17.95 -1.83 -23.72
CA GLY A 33 -16.60 -1.92 -24.30
C GLY A 33 -15.52 -1.52 -23.29
N TYR A 34 -14.30 -2.00 -23.51
CA TYR A 34 -13.15 -1.60 -22.70
C TYR A 34 -12.86 -0.10 -22.87
N ASN A 35 -12.43 0.57 -21.81
CA ASN A 35 -12.14 2.01 -21.78
C ASN A 35 -10.69 2.34 -22.18
N VAL A 36 -10.01 1.44 -22.85
CA VAL A 36 -8.61 1.56 -23.25
C VAL A 36 -8.45 1.21 -24.73
N GLN A 37 -7.48 1.83 -25.40
CA GLN A 37 -7.15 1.50 -26.80
C GLN A 37 -6.32 0.21 -26.84
N ALA A 38 -6.64 -0.68 -27.78
CA ALA A 38 -5.93 -1.92 -28.01
C ALA A 38 -5.72 -2.15 -29.51
N HIS A 39 -4.65 -2.86 -29.86
CA HIS A 39 -4.36 -3.32 -31.22
C HIS A 39 -4.72 -4.80 -31.42
N ILE A 40 -5.21 -5.44 -30.39
CA ILE A 40 -5.68 -6.84 -30.35
C ILE A 40 -7.17 -6.89 -30.02
N ASP A 41 -7.81 -8.02 -30.29
CA ASP A 41 -9.19 -8.27 -29.84
C ASP A 41 -9.18 -8.67 -28.36
N LEU A 42 -9.52 -7.72 -27.50
CA LEU A 42 -9.58 -7.93 -26.05
C LEU A 42 -10.70 -8.89 -25.62
N ARG A 43 -11.77 -9.08 -26.43
CA ARG A 43 -12.89 -9.98 -26.09
C ARG A 43 -12.48 -11.44 -26.21
N GLY A 44 -11.59 -11.72 -27.16
CA GLY A 44 -11.02 -13.04 -27.36
C GLY A 44 -9.78 -13.33 -26.51
N LEU A 45 -9.27 -12.34 -25.76
CA LEU A 45 -8.07 -12.50 -24.95
C LEU A 45 -8.39 -13.30 -23.68
N THR A 46 -7.61 -14.35 -23.48
CA THR A 46 -7.68 -15.23 -22.31
C THR A 46 -6.28 -15.49 -21.79
N ARG A 47 -6.17 -16.01 -20.56
CA ARG A 47 -4.88 -16.43 -20.00
C ARG A 47 -4.17 -17.49 -20.87
N ALA A 48 -4.94 -18.37 -21.53
CA ALA A 48 -4.39 -19.46 -22.34
C ALA A 48 -3.76 -18.99 -23.67
N ASN A 49 -4.29 -17.90 -24.26
CA ASN A 49 -3.76 -17.36 -25.51
C ASN A 49 -2.95 -16.06 -25.33
N PHE A 50 -2.71 -15.64 -24.07
CA PHE A 50 -2.08 -14.37 -23.75
C PHE A 50 -0.76 -14.14 -24.50
N ASP A 51 0.19 -15.06 -24.36
CA ASP A 51 1.52 -14.89 -24.95
C ASP A 51 1.47 -14.87 -26.49
N ALA A 52 0.63 -15.73 -27.09
CA ALA A 52 0.48 -15.80 -28.55
C ALA A 52 -0.14 -14.53 -29.14
N VAL A 53 -1.04 -13.87 -28.41
CA VAL A 53 -1.77 -12.68 -28.87
C VAL A 53 -1.05 -11.39 -28.47
N VAL A 54 -0.63 -11.27 -27.22
CA VAL A 54 -0.10 -10.01 -26.67
C VAL A 54 1.36 -9.77 -27.09
N THR A 55 2.21 -10.80 -27.08
CA THR A 55 3.66 -10.60 -27.33
C THR A 55 3.98 -10.01 -28.70
N PRO A 56 3.39 -10.48 -29.82
CA PRO A 56 3.65 -9.87 -31.13
C PRO A 56 3.21 -8.40 -31.21
N ALA A 57 2.04 -8.08 -30.65
CA ALA A 57 1.51 -6.73 -30.64
C ALA A 57 2.31 -5.78 -29.74
N ALA A 58 2.76 -6.26 -28.59
CA ALA A 58 3.60 -5.52 -27.67
C ALA A 58 4.95 -5.10 -28.28
N LYS A 59 5.57 -5.99 -29.08
CA LYS A 59 6.85 -5.70 -29.76
C LYS A 59 6.75 -4.60 -30.80
N ALA A 60 5.56 -4.30 -31.31
CA ALA A 60 5.33 -3.20 -32.23
C ALA A 60 5.17 -1.83 -31.53
N GLN A 61 5.10 -1.83 -30.20
CA GLN A 61 4.88 -0.62 -29.41
C GLN A 61 6.20 -0.02 -28.92
N SER A 62 6.18 1.29 -28.67
CA SER A 62 7.32 2.04 -28.13
C SER A 62 7.42 1.88 -26.62
N ASN A 63 8.38 2.61 -26.01
CA ASN A 63 8.69 2.57 -24.60
C ASN A 63 7.47 2.74 -23.67
N VAL A 64 7.31 1.80 -22.74
CA VAL A 64 6.34 1.88 -21.64
C VAL A 64 6.88 2.78 -20.55
N VAL A 65 6.04 3.63 -19.97
CA VAL A 65 6.38 4.39 -18.77
C VAL A 65 5.79 3.70 -17.54
N PHE A 66 6.66 3.25 -16.65
CA PHE A 66 6.30 2.55 -15.42
C PHE A 66 6.60 3.42 -14.21
N TYR A 67 5.57 3.83 -13.48
CA TYR A 67 5.65 4.53 -12.21
C TYR A 67 5.67 3.53 -11.04
N ASP A 68 6.63 3.68 -10.15
CA ASP A 68 6.84 2.86 -8.96
C ASP A 68 6.90 3.77 -7.73
N PHE A 69 5.99 3.55 -6.79
CA PHE A 69 5.91 4.37 -5.58
C PHE A 69 6.72 3.82 -4.40
N ALA A 70 7.11 2.55 -4.44
CA ALA A 70 7.71 1.90 -3.29
C ALA A 70 9.23 2.09 -3.25
N ASP A 71 9.71 3.02 -2.43
CA ASP A 71 11.13 3.31 -2.27
C ASP A 71 11.98 2.06 -1.98
N THR A 72 11.44 1.10 -1.21
CA THR A 72 12.11 -0.17 -0.90
C THR A 72 12.28 -1.07 -2.13
N LEU A 73 11.42 -0.94 -3.13
CA LEU A 73 11.44 -1.76 -4.36
C LEU A 73 12.07 -1.06 -5.56
N CYS A 74 12.22 0.26 -5.51
CA CYS A 74 12.61 1.08 -6.65
C CYS A 74 13.92 0.61 -7.32
N GLU A 75 14.96 0.34 -6.56
CA GLU A 75 16.25 -0.13 -7.09
C GLU A 75 16.16 -1.53 -7.69
N LEU A 76 15.42 -2.43 -7.03
CA LEU A 76 15.20 -3.79 -7.51
C LEU A 76 14.42 -3.78 -8.83
N LEU A 77 13.28 -3.07 -8.86
CA LEU A 77 12.42 -3.03 -10.04
C LEU A 77 13.11 -2.34 -11.22
N ALA A 78 13.97 -1.35 -10.97
CA ALA A 78 14.80 -0.76 -12.03
C ALA A 78 15.69 -1.81 -12.71
N LYS A 79 16.30 -2.72 -11.95
CA LYS A 79 17.13 -3.82 -12.48
C LYS A 79 16.27 -4.83 -13.25
N GLU A 80 15.15 -5.25 -12.67
CA GLU A 80 14.26 -6.24 -13.28
C GLU A 80 13.66 -5.74 -14.60
N VAL A 81 13.14 -4.51 -14.65
CA VAL A 81 12.58 -3.96 -15.89
C VAL A 81 13.65 -3.68 -16.94
N ALA A 82 14.89 -3.35 -16.56
CA ALA A 82 15.99 -3.21 -17.49
C ALA A 82 16.40 -4.57 -18.11
N GLU A 83 16.38 -5.65 -17.35
CA GLU A 83 16.61 -7.01 -17.84
C GLU A 83 15.50 -7.43 -18.80
N TRP A 84 14.23 -7.22 -18.41
CA TRP A 84 13.08 -7.48 -19.25
C TRP A 84 13.13 -6.69 -20.58
N SER A 85 13.48 -5.41 -20.51
CA SER A 85 13.61 -4.56 -21.70
C SER A 85 14.66 -5.10 -22.69
N ARG A 86 15.82 -5.55 -22.16
CA ARG A 86 16.87 -6.16 -22.99
C ARG A 86 16.43 -7.48 -23.62
N SER A 87 15.68 -8.31 -22.89
CA SER A 87 15.24 -9.63 -23.36
C SER A 87 14.10 -9.56 -24.37
N THR A 88 13.22 -8.57 -24.25
CA THR A 88 12.05 -8.42 -25.12
C THR A 88 12.28 -7.47 -26.29
N GLY A 89 13.23 -6.53 -26.17
CA GLY A 89 13.42 -5.41 -27.09
C GLY A 89 12.43 -4.26 -26.88
N ILE A 90 11.54 -4.34 -25.88
CA ILE A 90 10.58 -3.28 -25.54
C ILE A 90 11.21 -2.35 -24.50
N GLY A 91 11.33 -1.06 -24.82
CA GLY A 91 11.88 -0.09 -23.88
C GLY A 91 10.95 0.16 -22.68
N VAL A 92 11.53 0.36 -21.49
CA VAL A 92 10.81 0.80 -20.29
C VAL A 92 11.49 2.04 -19.72
N LYS A 93 10.70 3.08 -19.48
CA LYS A 93 11.10 4.20 -18.64
C LYS A 93 10.55 3.96 -17.22
N HIS A 94 11.36 3.41 -16.34
CA HIS A 94 11.03 3.26 -14.92
C HIS A 94 11.25 4.57 -14.18
N VAL A 95 10.29 4.98 -13.34
CA VAL A 95 10.33 6.23 -12.58
C VAL A 95 9.85 5.98 -11.16
N CYS A 96 10.73 6.18 -10.18
CA CYS A 96 10.36 6.18 -8.77
C CYS A 96 9.64 7.49 -8.43
N VAL A 97 8.48 7.40 -7.81
CA VAL A 97 7.59 8.54 -7.56
C VAL A 97 7.02 8.48 -6.15
N ASP A 98 6.67 9.62 -5.59
CA ASP A 98 5.74 9.65 -4.46
C ASP A 98 4.34 9.24 -4.94
N GLY A 99 3.76 8.20 -4.34
CA GLY A 99 2.51 7.60 -4.83
C GLY A 99 1.31 8.53 -4.75
N ASP A 100 1.22 9.36 -3.72
CA ASP A 100 0.11 10.31 -3.56
C ASP A 100 0.27 11.49 -4.51
N VAL A 101 1.48 12.01 -4.67
CA VAL A 101 1.80 13.10 -5.61
C VAL A 101 1.55 12.64 -7.04
N ALA A 102 2.03 11.46 -7.43
CA ALA A 102 1.81 10.89 -8.76
C ALA A 102 0.31 10.66 -9.05
N THR A 103 -0.44 10.16 -8.06
CA THR A 103 -1.90 9.99 -8.18
C THR A 103 -2.58 11.34 -8.49
N GLN A 104 -2.28 12.39 -7.74
CA GLN A 104 -2.86 13.72 -7.97
C GLN A 104 -2.43 14.31 -9.32
N GLN A 105 -1.17 14.12 -9.72
CA GLN A 105 -0.67 14.54 -11.02
C GLN A 105 -1.44 13.88 -12.16
N LEU A 106 -1.59 12.56 -12.14
CA LEU A 106 -2.30 11.81 -13.19
C LEU A 106 -3.79 12.21 -13.28
N ILE A 107 -4.43 12.46 -12.14
CA ILE A 107 -5.81 12.99 -12.09
C ILE A 107 -5.88 14.38 -12.73
N ALA A 108 -4.95 15.27 -12.42
CA ALA A 108 -4.89 16.60 -13.00
C ALA A 108 -4.62 16.59 -14.52
N GLU A 109 -3.74 15.71 -15.00
CA GLU A 109 -3.50 15.47 -16.42
C GLU A 109 -4.79 15.07 -17.15
N LYS A 110 -5.54 14.13 -16.58
CA LYS A 110 -6.84 13.68 -17.13
C LYS A 110 -7.86 14.81 -17.18
N GLN A 111 -7.98 15.61 -16.10
CA GLN A 111 -8.90 16.75 -16.04
C GLN A 111 -8.53 17.83 -17.05
N ALA A 112 -7.24 17.98 -17.34
CA ALA A 112 -6.73 18.90 -18.36
C ALA A 112 -6.83 18.35 -19.81
N GLY A 113 -7.39 17.15 -20.00
CA GLY A 113 -7.49 16.49 -21.29
C GLY A 113 -6.14 16.06 -21.88
N LYS A 114 -5.11 15.93 -21.04
CA LYS A 114 -3.78 15.48 -21.43
C LYS A 114 -3.66 13.96 -21.32
N PRO A 115 -2.82 13.32 -22.15
CA PRO A 115 -2.43 11.93 -21.93
C PRO A 115 -1.78 11.78 -20.56
N ALA A 116 -2.02 10.64 -19.89
CA ALA A 116 -1.31 10.34 -18.66
C ALA A 116 0.19 10.17 -18.93
N SER A 117 1.01 10.66 -18.00
CA SER A 117 2.47 10.57 -18.07
C SER A 117 3.02 9.16 -17.74
N ALA A 118 2.15 8.22 -17.35
CA ALA A 118 2.46 6.81 -17.11
C ALA A 118 1.56 5.90 -17.92
N ASP A 119 2.04 4.69 -18.22
CA ASP A 119 1.28 3.59 -18.84
C ASP A 119 0.89 2.53 -17.80
N VAL A 120 1.81 2.22 -16.88
CA VAL A 120 1.63 1.29 -15.76
C VAL A 120 2.00 2.04 -14.48
N PHE A 121 1.19 1.87 -13.44
CA PHE A 121 1.45 2.48 -12.14
C PHE A 121 1.31 1.44 -11.02
N PHE A 122 2.41 1.16 -10.34
CA PHE A 122 2.43 0.48 -9.06
C PHE A 122 2.19 1.54 -7.98
N LEU A 123 1.06 1.45 -7.27
CA LEU A 123 0.52 2.51 -6.43
C LEU A 123 0.00 1.98 -5.09
N PRO A 124 -0.06 2.86 -4.06
CA PRO A 124 -0.70 2.52 -2.79
C PRO A 124 -2.16 2.07 -2.97
N ASN A 125 -2.56 1.00 -2.30
CA ASN A 125 -3.91 0.42 -2.42
C ASN A 125 -5.05 1.41 -2.14
N ASN A 126 -4.87 2.38 -1.24
CA ASN A 126 -5.87 3.41 -1.00
C ASN A 126 -6.10 4.34 -2.21
N ASN A 127 -5.15 4.42 -3.14
CA ASN A 127 -5.25 5.25 -4.33
C ASN A 127 -5.96 4.55 -5.50
N VAL A 128 -6.12 3.21 -5.48
CA VAL A 128 -6.86 2.46 -6.51
C VAL A 128 -8.28 3.02 -6.70
N ARG A 129 -8.99 3.29 -5.59
CA ARG A 129 -10.32 3.89 -5.63
C ARG A 129 -10.33 5.27 -6.29
N LEU A 130 -9.37 6.12 -5.96
CA LEU A 130 -9.26 7.48 -6.51
C LEU A 130 -8.98 7.43 -8.02
N MET A 131 -8.03 6.60 -8.43
CA MET A 131 -7.69 6.42 -9.85
C MET A 131 -8.84 5.85 -10.65
N THR A 132 -9.59 4.88 -10.10
CA THR A 132 -10.79 4.33 -10.75
C THR A 132 -11.88 5.38 -10.87
N GLY A 133 -12.16 6.14 -9.79
CA GLY A 133 -13.15 7.21 -9.81
C GLY A 133 -12.82 8.33 -10.80
N ALA A 134 -11.55 8.59 -11.04
CA ALA A 134 -11.09 9.52 -12.07
C ALA A 134 -11.16 8.94 -13.51
N GLY A 135 -11.57 7.67 -13.68
CA GLY A 135 -11.61 6.98 -14.97
C GLY A 135 -10.23 6.70 -15.56
N LEU A 136 -9.19 6.62 -14.72
CA LEU A 136 -7.80 6.41 -15.13
C LEU A 136 -7.37 4.94 -15.15
N VAL A 137 -8.17 4.04 -14.58
CA VAL A 137 -7.85 2.61 -14.59
C VAL A 137 -8.46 1.95 -15.83
N ALA A 138 -7.67 1.19 -16.55
CA ALA A 138 -8.17 0.32 -17.63
C ALA A 138 -9.13 -0.72 -16.99
N ASN A 139 -10.34 -0.84 -17.55
CA ASN A 139 -11.36 -1.76 -17.02
C ASN A 139 -11.14 -3.21 -17.46
N LEU A 140 -9.88 -3.65 -17.43
CA LEU A 140 -9.45 -5.00 -17.78
C LEU A 140 -9.27 -5.81 -16.51
N PRO A 141 -9.83 -7.02 -16.40
CA PRO A 141 -9.64 -7.91 -15.26
C PRO A 141 -8.24 -8.53 -15.29
N LEU A 142 -7.20 -7.77 -14.92
CA LEU A 142 -5.79 -8.17 -15.00
C LEU A 142 -5.53 -9.49 -14.28
N VAL A 143 -6.14 -9.68 -13.11
CA VAL A 143 -6.02 -10.93 -12.34
C VAL A 143 -6.49 -12.15 -13.13
N ASP A 144 -7.50 -12.00 -13.99
CA ASP A 144 -8.03 -13.11 -14.81
C ASP A 144 -7.27 -13.30 -16.12
N LEU A 145 -6.72 -12.21 -16.68
CA LEU A 145 -6.06 -12.21 -17.99
C LEU A 145 -4.60 -12.62 -17.93
N LEU A 146 -3.86 -12.21 -16.89
CA LEU A 146 -2.41 -12.43 -16.86
C LEU A 146 -2.06 -13.86 -16.43
N PRO A 147 -1.24 -14.61 -17.19
CA PRO A 147 -0.81 -15.96 -16.83
C PRO A 147 -0.17 -16.05 -15.43
N ASN A 148 0.69 -15.09 -15.09
CA ASN A 148 1.41 -15.08 -13.81
C ASN A 148 0.57 -14.57 -12.63
N ALA A 149 -0.67 -14.15 -12.84
CA ALA A 149 -1.61 -13.75 -11.79
C ALA A 149 -2.60 -14.87 -11.41
N ARG A 150 -2.50 -16.08 -11.96
CA ARG A 150 -3.48 -17.17 -11.75
C ARG A 150 -3.58 -17.60 -10.28
N ASP A 151 -2.49 -17.53 -9.54
CA ASP A 151 -2.38 -18.01 -8.17
C ASP A 151 -2.31 -16.84 -7.16
N VAL A 152 -2.85 -15.67 -7.52
CA VAL A 152 -3.02 -14.54 -6.61
C VAL A 152 -4.02 -14.91 -5.51
N ASP A 153 -3.71 -14.55 -4.27
CA ASP A 153 -4.57 -14.75 -3.10
C ASP A 153 -5.96 -14.14 -3.34
N ALA A 154 -6.99 -14.97 -3.26
CA ALA A 154 -8.38 -14.58 -3.51
C ALA A 154 -8.85 -13.44 -2.59
N SER A 155 -8.30 -13.32 -1.38
CA SER A 155 -8.65 -12.28 -0.41
C SER A 155 -8.28 -10.87 -0.86
N VAL A 156 -7.32 -10.73 -1.80
CA VAL A 156 -6.84 -9.43 -2.32
C VAL A 156 -7.04 -9.29 -3.83
N ALA A 157 -7.49 -10.35 -4.50
CA ALA A 157 -7.55 -10.40 -5.97
C ALA A 157 -8.53 -9.38 -6.58
N ARG A 158 -9.57 -8.96 -5.87
CA ARG A 158 -10.68 -8.19 -6.43
C ARG A 158 -11.10 -6.99 -5.60
N GLU A 159 -10.42 -6.76 -4.50
CA GLU A 159 -10.72 -5.66 -3.61
C GLU A 159 -9.44 -5.02 -3.05
N SER A 160 -9.53 -3.75 -2.69
CA SER A 160 -8.48 -2.99 -2.02
C SER A 160 -9.11 -2.13 -0.95
N ARG A 161 -8.90 -2.47 0.33
CA ARG A 161 -9.32 -1.69 1.49
C ARG A 161 -10.79 -1.25 1.45
N GLY A 162 -11.69 -2.20 1.17
CA GLY A 162 -13.13 -1.95 1.09
C GLY A 162 -13.61 -1.36 -0.24
N TYR A 163 -12.75 -1.33 -1.25
CA TYR A 163 -13.10 -0.96 -2.62
C TYR A 163 -13.04 -2.18 -3.54
N LEU A 164 -14.18 -2.53 -4.14
CA LEU A 164 -14.29 -3.64 -5.10
C LEU A 164 -13.86 -3.16 -6.50
N HIS A 165 -12.65 -3.50 -6.92
CA HIS A 165 -12.12 -3.17 -8.23
C HIS A 165 -12.29 -4.30 -9.27
N GLY A 166 -12.78 -5.49 -8.86
CA GLY A 166 -13.12 -6.58 -9.77
C GLY A 166 -11.93 -7.21 -10.51
N GLY A 167 -10.71 -7.03 -10.03
CA GLY A 167 -9.48 -7.54 -10.65
C GLY A 167 -8.81 -6.58 -11.63
N THR A 168 -9.27 -5.32 -11.73
CA THR A 168 -8.62 -4.28 -12.56
C THR A 168 -7.35 -3.70 -11.96
N ALA A 169 -7.17 -3.81 -10.65
CA ALA A 169 -5.90 -3.62 -9.98
C ALA A 169 -5.29 -5.00 -9.69
N LEU A 170 -4.01 -5.15 -10.03
CA LEU A 170 -3.26 -6.39 -9.87
C LEU A 170 -2.51 -6.35 -8.54
N PRO A 171 -2.83 -7.19 -7.55
CA PRO A 171 -2.07 -7.26 -6.31
C PRO A 171 -0.62 -7.64 -6.62
N PHE A 172 0.32 -6.76 -6.30
CA PHE A 172 1.71 -6.92 -6.70
C PHE A 172 2.62 -7.26 -5.54
N HIS A 173 2.41 -6.63 -4.39
CA HIS A 173 3.20 -6.89 -3.21
C HIS A 173 2.33 -6.95 -1.96
N ARG A 174 2.83 -7.62 -0.91
CA ARG A 174 2.22 -7.61 0.42
C ARG A 174 3.27 -7.20 1.44
N ASN A 175 2.84 -6.44 2.41
CA ASN A 175 3.62 -6.03 3.55
C ASN A 175 2.85 -6.26 4.85
N GLN A 176 3.55 -6.25 5.97
CA GLN A 176 2.97 -6.50 7.28
C GLN A 176 3.36 -5.38 8.25
N THR A 177 2.36 -4.72 8.84
CA THR A 177 2.67 -3.89 10.00
C THR A 177 3.05 -4.77 11.18
N SER A 178 4.11 -4.43 11.85
CA SER A 178 4.59 -5.16 13.00
C SER A 178 5.11 -4.21 14.07
N LEU A 179 5.45 -4.76 15.21
CA LEU A 179 6.33 -4.13 16.17
C LEU A 179 7.71 -4.74 16.01
N ALA A 180 8.76 -3.94 16.01
CA ALA A 180 10.13 -4.41 16.14
C ALA A 180 10.63 -4.17 17.57
N PHE A 181 11.44 -5.09 18.11
CA PHE A 181 12.07 -4.94 19.42
C PHE A 181 13.56 -5.24 19.35
N ASN A 182 14.36 -4.57 20.17
CA ASN A 182 15.76 -4.90 20.33
C ASN A 182 15.95 -5.91 21.47
N GLY A 183 16.30 -7.14 21.15
CA GLY A 183 16.48 -8.26 22.08
C GLY A 183 17.55 -8.04 23.17
N GLN A 184 18.45 -7.07 22.98
CA GLN A 184 19.41 -6.70 24.02
C GLN A 184 18.75 -6.02 25.23
N PHE A 185 17.63 -5.31 24.99
CA PHE A 185 16.91 -4.56 26.04
C PHE A 185 15.55 -5.16 26.35
N VAL A 186 15.01 -5.98 25.47
CA VAL A 186 13.67 -6.60 25.58
C VAL A 186 13.81 -8.11 25.35
N PRO A 187 14.17 -8.89 26.37
CA PRO A 187 14.37 -10.34 26.22
C PRO A 187 13.10 -11.09 25.77
N THR A 188 11.93 -10.56 26.14
CA THR A 188 10.62 -11.10 25.75
C THR A 188 9.73 -9.95 25.32
N PRO A 189 9.26 -9.91 24.05
CA PRO A 189 8.43 -8.83 23.57
C PRO A 189 7.04 -8.84 24.24
N PRO A 190 6.45 -7.65 24.48
CA PRO A 190 5.12 -7.52 25.06
C PRO A 190 4.02 -7.81 24.01
N GLU A 191 3.57 -9.04 23.90
CA GLU A 191 2.65 -9.49 22.85
C GLU A 191 1.17 -9.11 23.08
N THR A 192 0.84 -8.26 24.06
CA THR A 192 -0.53 -7.74 24.27
C THR A 192 -0.50 -6.22 24.45
N LEU A 193 -1.63 -5.56 24.15
CA LEU A 193 -1.73 -4.10 24.33
C LEU A 193 -1.48 -3.67 25.78
N ASP A 194 -1.95 -4.43 26.77
CA ASP A 194 -1.71 -4.14 28.17
C ASP A 194 -0.24 -4.34 28.57
N ALA A 195 0.39 -5.41 28.08
CA ALA A 195 1.81 -5.63 28.30
C ALA A 195 2.66 -4.53 27.63
N LEU A 196 2.30 -4.08 26.42
CA LEU A 196 2.96 -2.96 25.74
C LEU A 196 2.79 -1.65 26.51
N ALA A 197 1.60 -1.38 27.04
CA ALA A 197 1.36 -0.21 27.89
C ALA A 197 2.15 -0.27 29.20
N GLY A 198 2.23 -1.46 29.84
CA GLY A 198 3.06 -1.70 31.02
C GLY A 198 4.54 -1.49 30.74
N PHE A 199 5.04 -2.01 29.62
CA PHE A 199 6.41 -1.82 29.17
C PHE A 199 6.72 -0.33 28.95
N ALA A 200 5.86 0.39 28.22
CA ALA A 200 6.02 1.83 27.95
C ALA A 200 6.08 2.63 29.28
N LYS A 201 5.23 2.29 30.26
CA LYS A 201 5.25 2.93 31.58
C LYS A 201 6.56 2.68 32.34
N GLY A 202 7.09 1.46 32.28
CA GLY A 202 8.35 1.08 32.94
C GLY A 202 9.60 1.62 32.25
N HIS A 203 9.48 1.94 30.94
CA HIS A 203 10.57 2.38 30.07
C HIS A 203 10.15 3.63 29.26
N SER A 204 9.83 4.71 29.96
CA SER A 204 9.30 5.94 29.36
C SER A 204 10.18 6.44 28.21
N GLY A 205 9.57 6.75 27.07
CA GLY A 205 10.24 7.18 25.85
C GLY A 205 10.93 6.07 25.05
N LYS A 206 10.84 4.78 25.50
CA LYS A 206 11.48 3.65 24.81
C LYS A 206 10.53 2.83 23.92
N VAL A 207 9.32 3.30 23.69
CA VAL A 207 8.41 2.79 22.68
C VAL A 207 8.17 3.89 21.66
N ALA A 208 8.54 3.66 20.41
CA ALA A 208 8.32 4.57 19.29
C ALA A 208 7.11 4.10 18.46
N ILE A 209 6.21 5.02 18.20
CA ILE A 209 5.04 4.77 17.34
C ILE A 209 5.11 5.72 16.15
N THR A 210 5.11 5.19 14.94
CA THR A 210 4.96 6.02 13.74
C THR A 210 3.66 6.81 13.86
N THR A 211 3.71 8.10 13.66
CA THR A 211 2.53 8.97 13.74
C THR A 211 1.49 8.52 12.69
N PRO A 212 0.27 8.10 13.10
CA PRO A 212 -0.79 7.78 12.16
C PRO A 212 -1.04 8.95 11.20
N GLY A 213 -1.13 8.64 9.89
CA GLY A 213 -1.25 9.65 8.83
C GLY A 213 0.09 10.25 8.36
N ARG A 214 1.23 9.89 9.00
CA ARG A 214 2.58 10.28 8.56
C ARG A 214 3.45 9.08 8.20
N GLY A 215 2.90 7.89 8.29
CA GLY A 215 3.51 6.63 7.88
C GLY A 215 2.52 5.49 8.03
N GLY A 216 2.58 4.55 7.08
CA GLY A 216 1.63 3.44 6.98
C GLY A 216 1.69 2.49 8.19
N SER A 217 2.87 2.26 8.79
CA SER A 217 3.01 1.40 9.97
C SER A 217 2.27 1.96 11.19
N GLY A 218 2.24 3.30 11.36
CA GLY A 218 1.47 3.95 12.42
C GLY A 218 -0.03 3.87 12.20
N SER A 219 -0.48 4.09 10.97
CA SER A 219 -1.90 3.94 10.59
C SER A 219 -2.35 2.49 10.75
N GLY A 220 -1.52 1.53 10.34
CA GLY A 220 -1.81 0.10 10.51
C GLY A 220 -1.80 -0.33 11.98
N PHE A 221 -0.92 0.23 12.81
CA PHE A 221 -0.96 -0.01 14.26
C PHE A 221 -2.24 0.55 14.89
N LEU A 222 -2.68 1.76 14.50
CA LEU A 222 -3.96 2.34 14.92
C LEU A 222 -5.15 1.42 14.54
N GLU A 223 -5.18 0.91 13.31
CA GLU A 223 -6.20 -0.04 12.85
C GLU A 223 -6.18 -1.35 13.66
N SER A 224 -4.99 -1.86 13.96
CA SER A 224 -4.82 -3.08 14.78
C SER A 224 -5.35 -2.89 16.20
N VAL A 225 -5.07 -1.74 16.81
CA VAL A 225 -5.62 -1.37 18.11
C VAL A 225 -7.15 -1.21 18.05
N LEU A 226 -7.67 -0.64 16.96
CA LEU A 226 -9.12 -0.51 16.75
C LEU A 226 -9.81 -1.87 16.64
N LEU A 227 -9.26 -2.79 15.87
CA LEU A 227 -9.78 -4.16 15.74
C LEU A 227 -9.75 -4.92 17.07
N ALA A 228 -8.70 -4.72 17.87
CA ALA A 228 -8.53 -5.38 19.17
C ALA A 228 -9.48 -4.83 20.24
N LEU A 229 -9.68 -3.51 20.30
CA LEU A 229 -10.41 -2.84 21.38
C LEU A 229 -11.89 -2.55 21.06
N ALA A 230 -12.27 -2.60 19.79
CA ALA A 230 -13.66 -2.40 19.35
C ALA A 230 -14.16 -3.57 18.49
N PRO A 231 -14.10 -4.84 18.98
CA PRO A 231 -14.48 -6.01 18.19
C PRO A 231 -15.96 -5.98 17.75
N GLN A 232 -16.83 -5.29 18.48
CA GLN A 232 -18.23 -5.07 18.10
C GLN A 232 -18.39 -4.24 16.83
N CYS A 233 -17.39 -3.45 16.46
CA CYS A 233 -17.39 -2.65 15.23
C CYS A 233 -16.90 -3.43 14.01
N ARG A 234 -16.34 -4.63 14.16
CA ARG A 234 -15.61 -5.34 13.10
C ARG A 234 -16.38 -5.39 11.78
N LYS A 235 -17.68 -5.71 11.82
CA LYS A 235 -18.51 -5.75 10.61
C LYS A 235 -18.56 -4.40 9.89
N ASP A 236 -18.73 -3.31 10.64
CA ASP A 236 -18.85 -1.97 10.07
C ASP A 236 -17.52 -1.47 9.50
N LEU A 237 -16.40 -1.85 10.14
CA LEU A 237 -15.04 -1.49 9.69
C LEU A 237 -14.66 -2.09 8.33
N TYR A 238 -15.33 -3.15 7.90
CA TYR A 238 -15.10 -3.83 6.60
C TYR A 238 -16.24 -3.61 5.58
N THR A 239 -17.18 -2.71 5.86
CA THR A 239 -18.31 -2.47 4.94
C THR A 239 -17.83 -1.82 3.65
N TYR A 240 -18.30 -2.35 2.50
CA TYR A 240 -17.98 -1.82 1.17
C TYR A 240 -18.87 -0.65 0.78
N GLY A 241 -18.38 0.20 -0.13
CA GLY A 241 -19.18 1.21 -0.82
C GLY A 241 -19.74 2.32 0.06
N ILE A 242 -19.14 2.57 1.23
CA ILE A 242 -19.60 3.62 2.15
C ILE A 242 -19.11 5.02 1.75
N SER A 243 -19.92 6.01 2.06
CA SER A 243 -19.58 7.43 1.91
C SER A 243 -18.63 7.91 3.01
N ASN A 244 -17.98 9.07 2.79
CA ASN A 244 -17.15 9.72 3.80
C ASN A 244 -17.95 10.05 5.10
N ALA A 245 -19.22 10.40 4.98
CA ALA A 245 -20.08 10.67 6.14
C ALA A 245 -20.32 9.41 6.97
N GLN A 246 -20.69 8.30 6.31
CA GLN A 246 -20.86 7.01 6.99
C GLN A 246 -19.57 6.52 7.63
N ALA A 247 -18.44 6.69 6.96
CA ALA A 247 -17.13 6.34 7.51
C ALA A 247 -16.78 7.17 8.76
N ALA A 248 -17.09 8.47 8.74
CA ALA A 248 -16.91 9.34 9.90
C ALA A 248 -17.77 8.91 11.09
N ASP A 249 -19.03 8.53 10.86
CA ASP A 249 -19.93 8.02 11.90
C ASP A 249 -19.45 6.68 12.49
N ILE A 250 -18.98 5.77 11.63
CA ILE A 250 -18.40 4.50 12.08
C ILE A 250 -17.16 4.77 12.94
N ALA A 251 -16.23 5.60 12.44
CA ALA A 251 -15.02 5.92 13.18
C ALA A 251 -15.35 6.59 14.53
N ALA A 252 -16.25 7.58 14.55
CA ALA A 252 -16.64 8.27 15.78
C ALA A 252 -17.20 7.32 16.85
N ARG A 253 -18.02 6.34 16.43
CA ARG A 253 -18.61 5.34 17.32
C ARG A 253 -17.59 4.31 17.83
N CYS A 254 -16.59 3.95 17.01
CA CYS A 254 -15.68 2.84 17.31
C CYS A 254 -14.37 3.30 17.96
N MET A 255 -13.98 4.56 17.84
CA MET A 255 -12.71 5.08 18.34
C MET A 255 -12.60 5.31 19.86
N PRO A 256 -13.66 5.50 20.68
CA PRO A 256 -13.51 5.83 22.09
C PRO A 256 -12.57 4.91 22.89
N PRO A 257 -12.65 3.56 22.83
CA PRO A 257 -11.71 2.69 23.56
C PRO A 257 -10.27 2.81 23.06
N VAL A 258 -10.08 3.08 21.78
CA VAL A 258 -8.76 3.30 21.15
C VAL A 258 -8.15 4.60 21.68
N LEU A 259 -8.92 5.67 21.72
CA LEU A 259 -8.47 6.95 22.24
C LEU A 259 -8.08 6.85 23.72
N ALA A 260 -8.88 6.15 24.52
CA ALA A 260 -8.55 5.90 25.93
C ALA A 260 -7.22 5.14 26.09
N TYR A 261 -6.96 4.13 25.24
CA TYR A 261 -5.69 3.42 25.21
C TYR A 261 -4.52 4.35 24.87
N PHE A 262 -4.63 5.13 23.80
CA PHE A 262 -3.56 6.02 23.39
C PHE A 262 -3.34 7.17 24.39
N GLN A 263 -4.38 7.70 25.01
CA GLN A 263 -4.26 8.68 26.10
C GLN A 263 -3.47 8.11 27.29
N LYS A 264 -3.71 6.84 27.65
CA LYS A 264 -2.99 6.12 28.70
C LYS A 264 -1.49 5.98 28.40
N ILE A 265 -1.12 5.66 27.14
CA ILE A 265 0.28 5.40 26.79
C ILE A 265 1.03 6.65 26.31
N LYS A 266 0.35 7.69 25.82
CA LYS A 266 0.94 8.90 25.26
C LYS A 266 2.07 9.52 26.10
N PRO A 267 1.98 9.62 27.44
CA PRO A 267 3.04 10.21 28.23
C PRO A 267 4.36 9.41 28.21
N ASN A 268 4.33 8.15 27.79
CA ASN A 268 5.45 7.21 27.87
C ASN A 268 5.95 6.71 26.52
N VAL A 269 5.38 7.19 25.40
CA VAL A 269 5.77 6.80 24.03
C VAL A 269 6.28 8.00 23.25
N THR A 270 7.05 7.75 22.21
CA THR A 270 7.51 8.77 21.27
C THR A 270 6.79 8.57 19.93
N PHE A 271 6.25 9.63 19.35
CA PHE A 271 5.69 9.60 18.01
C PHE A 271 6.75 10.02 17.00
N THR A 272 7.03 9.16 16.02
CA THR A 272 8.01 9.40 14.96
C THR A 272 7.34 9.97 13.70
N ASN A 273 8.14 10.62 12.85
CA ASN A 273 7.68 11.19 11.59
C ASN A 273 8.10 10.29 10.42
N GLY A 274 7.26 9.32 10.09
CA GLY A 274 7.51 8.36 9.00
C GLY A 274 7.97 6.98 9.49
N ASN A 275 7.87 5.99 8.59
CA ASN A 275 8.19 4.59 8.88
C ASN A 275 9.69 4.39 9.18
N GLU A 276 10.55 4.95 8.33
CA GLU A 276 12.00 4.83 8.48
C GLU A 276 12.49 5.39 9.81
N ALA A 277 11.95 6.53 10.27
CA ALA A 277 12.31 7.11 11.55
C ALA A 277 12.01 6.17 12.74
N SER A 278 10.96 5.35 12.64
CA SER A 278 10.63 4.32 13.64
C SER A 278 11.65 3.17 13.62
N VAL A 279 12.03 2.68 12.44
CA VAL A 279 13.06 1.64 12.31
C VAL A 279 14.40 2.17 12.86
N GLN A 280 14.79 3.39 12.50
CA GLN A 280 16.00 4.02 13.00
C GLN A 280 15.98 4.17 14.53
N ALA A 281 14.82 4.49 15.12
CA ALA A 281 14.71 4.63 16.58
C ALA A 281 15.02 3.32 17.33
N VAL A 282 14.57 2.17 16.81
CA VAL A 282 14.88 0.87 17.45
C VAL A 282 16.30 0.40 17.09
N ALA A 283 16.78 0.71 15.90
CA ALA A 283 18.13 0.34 15.46
C ALA A 283 19.23 1.04 16.26
N ASN A 284 19.06 2.32 16.58
CA ASN A 284 20.03 3.13 17.32
C ASN A 284 19.76 3.21 18.85
N ASN A 285 18.84 2.38 19.38
CA ASN A 285 18.49 2.29 20.81
C ASN A 285 17.83 3.55 21.39
N THR A 286 17.39 4.50 20.57
CA THR A 286 16.55 5.62 21.01
C THR A 286 15.21 5.10 21.55
N ALA A 287 14.66 4.08 20.87
CA ALA A 287 13.58 3.24 21.37
C ALA A 287 14.05 1.78 21.53
N TYR A 288 13.33 0.99 22.32
CA TYR A 288 13.55 -0.45 22.48
C TYR A 288 12.50 -1.27 21.72
N ILE A 289 11.33 -0.64 21.47
CA ILE A 289 10.26 -1.18 20.66
C ILE A 289 9.79 -0.07 19.72
N ALA A 290 9.49 -0.42 18.46
CA ALA A 290 8.94 0.52 17.47
C ALA A 290 7.91 -0.13 16.58
N THR A 291 6.91 0.65 16.12
CA THR A 291 6.04 0.23 15.00
C THR A 291 6.81 0.30 13.69
N VAL A 292 6.75 -0.73 12.87
CA VAL A 292 7.47 -0.81 11.60
C VAL A 292 6.60 -1.50 10.53
N TRP A 293 6.95 -1.31 9.27
CA TRP A 293 6.67 -2.27 8.22
C TRP A 293 7.76 -3.34 8.21
N GLU A 294 7.40 -4.58 7.97
CA GLU A 294 8.34 -5.70 7.92
C GLU A 294 9.39 -5.54 6.82
N ASP A 295 8.96 -5.09 5.63
CA ASP A 295 9.83 -4.85 4.47
C ASP A 295 10.75 -3.63 4.65
N ASP A 296 10.31 -2.56 5.32
CA ASP A 296 11.19 -1.44 5.70
C ASP A 296 12.29 -1.91 6.66
N LEU A 297 11.92 -2.69 7.69
CA LEU A 297 12.88 -3.26 8.63
C LEU A 297 13.90 -4.16 7.92
N TYR A 298 13.44 -5.04 7.07
CA TYR A 298 14.27 -5.96 6.29
C TYR A 298 15.22 -5.20 5.35
N THR A 299 14.69 -4.24 4.60
CA THR A 299 15.48 -3.44 3.64
C THR A 299 16.57 -2.64 4.34
N LEU A 300 16.30 -2.03 5.50
CA LEU A 300 17.33 -1.33 6.25
C LEU A 300 18.35 -2.29 6.88
N ALA A 301 17.91 -3.48 7.30
CA ALA A 301 18.80 -4.52 7.80
C ALA A 301 19.73 -5.06 6.70
N SER A 302 19.25 -5.26 5.47
CA SER A 302 20.06 -5.70 4.33
C SER A 302 21.16 -4.70 3.97
N LYS A 303 20.95 -3.42 4.28
CA LYS A 303 21.95 -2.34 4.13
C LYS A 303 22.88 -2.21 5.35
N GLY A 304 22.77 -3.10 6.34
CA GLY A 304 23.58 -3.04 7.57
C GLY A 304 23.21 -1.91 8.54
N LEU A 305 22.05 -1.28 8.36
CA LEU A 305 21.59 -0.15 9.18
C LEU A 305 20.80 -0.57 10.42
N VAL A 306 20.48 -1.86 10.55
CA VAL A 306 19.75 -2.43 11.69
C VAL A 306 20.58 -3.54 12.32
N PRO A 307 20.83 -3.51 13.63
CA PRO A 307 21.64 -4.54 14.30
C PRO A 307 20.88 -5.88 14.35
N PRO A 308 21.62 -7.03 14.36
CA PRO A 308 21.03 -8.38 14.38
C PRO A 308 20.15 -8.68 15.60
N SER A 309 20.21 -7.85 16.64
CA SER A 309 19.38 -7.98 17.84
C SER A 309 17.95 -7.45 17.67
N VAL A 310 17.64 -6.80 16.55
CA VAL A 310 16.31 -6.25 16.28
C VAL A 310 15.48 -7.25 15.49
N HIS A 311 14.30 -7.59 16.02
CA HIS A 311 13.41 -8.60 15.44
C HIS A 311 11.97 -8.09 15.39
N PRO A 312 11.19 -8.43 14.35
CA PRO A 312 9.77 -8.13 14.28
C PRO A 312 8.94 -9.11 15.13
N PHE A 313 7.79 -8.63 15.62
CA PHE A 313 6.77 -9.48 16.26
C PHE A 313 5.37 -8.91 16.05
N LEU A 314 4.35 -9.75 16.20
CA LEU A 314 2.95 -9.36 16.17
C LEU A 314 2.30 -9.54 17.55
N LEU A 315 1.37 -8.66 17.85
CA LEU A 315 0.50 -8.81 19.02
C LEU A 315 -0.38 -10.05 18.88
N LYS A 316 -0.74 -10.68 19.99
CA LYS A 316 -1.67 -11.83 20.04
C LYS A 316 -3.07 -11.48 19.54
N SER A 317 -3.47 -10.22 19.61
CA SER A 317 -4.73 -9.72 19.06
C SER A 317 -4.72 -9.59 17.53
N GLY A 318 -3.59 -9.88 16.88
CA GLY A 318 -3.38 -9.64 15.46
C GLY A 318 -2.90 -8.22 15.15
N GLN A 319 -2.26 -8.07 13.99
CA GLN A 319 -1.94 -6.78 13.39
C GLN A 319 -2.25 -6.80 11.89
N VAL A 320 -2.66 -5.65 11.37
CA VAL A 320 -3.07 -5.57 9.98
C VAL A 320 -1.87 -5.67 9.05
N GLY A 321 -1.99 -6.55 8.03
CA GLY A 321 -1.15 -6.56 6.84
C GLY A 321 -1.88 -5.90 5.68
N ASP A 322 -1.12 -5.36 4.76
CA ASP A 322 -1.66 -4.77 3.53
C ASP A 322 -0.93 -5.34 2.32
N GLY A 323 -1.17 -4.73 1.22
CA GLY A 323 -0.44 -4.88 -0.02
C GLY A 323 -0.74 -3.68 -0.87
N ASP A 324 -0.04 -3.61 -1.98
CA ASP A 324 -0.21 -2.55 -2.94
C ASP A 324 -0.36 -3.14 -4.33
N GLY A 325 -1.06 -2.41 -5.18
CA GLY A 325 -1.50 -2.93 -6.46
C GLY A 325 -0.83 -2.23 -7.64
N MET A 326 -0.95 -2.86 -8.80
CA MET A 326 -0.53 -2.30 -10.06
C MET A 326 -1.75 -2.11 -10.96
N ILE A 327 -1.85 -0.96 -11.60
CA ILE A 327 -2.88 -0.65 -12.59
C ILE A 327 -2.26 -0.35 -13.94
N ILE A 328 -3.02 -0.57 -14.99
CA ILE A 328 -2.73 -0.06 -16.33
C ILE A 328 -3.63 1.17 -16.55
N LEU A 329 -3.03 2.26 -17.05
CA LEU A 329 -3.76 3.51 -17.25
C LEU A 329 -4.70 3.36 -18.47
N SER A 330 -5.96 3.80 -18.33
CA SER A 330 -6.97 3.76 -19.41
C SER A 330 -6.59 4.63 -20.61
N THR A 331 -5.68 5.57 -20.43
CA THR A 331 -5.21 6.50 -21.47
C THR A 331 -3.95 6.02 -22.18
N THR A 332 -3.41 4.85 -21.82
CA THR A 332 -2.23 4.31 -22.51
C THR A 332 -2.53 3.99 -23.96
N SER A 333 -1.59 4.30 -24.85
CA SER A 333 -1.56 3.82 -26.25
C SER A 333 -0.67 2.59 -26.43
N LYS A 334 -0.17 2.01 -25.33
CA LYS A 334 0.81 0.91 -25.29
C LYS A 334 0.28 -0.24 -24.43
N LEU A 335 -1.00 -0.56 -24.59
CA LEU A 335 -1.69 -1.52 -23.74
C LEU A 335 -1.00 -2.88 -23.73
N GLU A 336 -0.66 -3.40 -24.91
CA GLU A 336 -0.11 -4.75 -25.03
C GLU A 336 1.26 -4.86 -24.38
N ALA A 337 2.11 -3.84 -24.55
CA ALA A 337 3.40 -3.77 -23.87
C ALA A 337 3.23 -3.61 -22.34
N SER A 338 2.22 -2.84 -21.90
CA SER A 338 1.88 -2.68 -20.48
C SER A 338 1.37 -3.99 -19.86
N LEU A 339 0.54 -4.75 -20.58
CA LEU A 339 0.08 -6.08 -20.16
C LEU A 339 1.25 -7.07 -20.03
N LEU A 340 2.16 -7.06 -21.01
CA LEU A 340 3.32 -7.94 -21.00
C LEU A 340 4.28 -7.59 -19.85
N LEU A 341 4.51 -6.30 -19.57
CA LEU A 341 5.29 -5.84 -18.43
C LEU A 341 4.63 -6.25 -17.11
N ALA A 342 3.33 -6.00 -16.93
CA ALA A 342 2.60 -6.39 -15.74
C ALA A 342 2.65 -7.90 -15.50
N ASN A 343 2.51 -8.71 -16.56
CA ASN A 343 2.65 -10.17 -16.45
C ASN A 343 4.08 -10.58 -16.04
N PHE A 344 5.12 -9.95 -16.60
CA PHE A 344 6.50 -10.20 -16.21
C PHE A 344 6.75 -9.89 -14.72
N LEU A 345 6.27 -8.75 -14.24
CA LEU A 345 6.43 -8.31 -12.84
C LEU A 345 5.74 -9.29 -11.86
N MET A 346 4.69 -10.00 -12.30
CA MET A 346 4.07 -11.08 -11.53
C MET A 346 4.79 -12.43 -11.68
N GLY A 347 5.83 -12.52 -12.49
CA GLY A 347 6.62 -13.75 -12.70
C GLY A 347 7.37 -14.20 -11.46
N ASP A 348 7.68 -15.50 -11.40
CA ASP A 348 8.31 -16.15 -10.26
C ASP A 348 9.59 -15.43 -9.80
N LYS A 349 10.49 -15.14 -10.76
CA LYS A 349 11.76 -14.47 -10.45
C LYS A 349 11.54 -13.15 -9.71
N VAL A 350 10.74 -12.24 -10.26
CA VAL A 350 10.51 -10.92 -9.66
C VAL A 350 9.86 -11.04 -8.29
N GLN A 351 8.89 -11.94 -8.14
CA GLN A 351 8.18 -12.13 -6.88
C GLN A 351 9.08 -12.75 -5.79
N ILE A 352 10.01 -13.62 -6.18
CA ILE A 352 11.01 -14.20 -5.29
C ILE A 352 12.07 -13.16 -4.92
N ASP A 353 12.61 -12.45 -5.91
CA ASP A 353 13.64 -11.41 -5.70
C ASP A 353 13.14 -10.29 -4.79
N LYS A 354 11.85 -9.90 -4.89
CA LYS A 354 11.24 -8.94 -3.97
C LYS A 354 11.34 -9.40 -2.51
N LEU A 355 10.96 -10.63 -2.23
CA LEU A 355 11.03 -11.16 -0.87
C LEU A 355 12.49 -11.30 -0.41
N GLU A 356 13.34 -11.85 -1.25
CA GLU A 356 14.73 -12.16 -0.91
C GLU A 356 15.56 -10.89 -0.67
N GLN A 357 15.37 -9.84 -1.48
CA GLN A 357 16.17 -8.63 -1.41
C GLN A 357 15.56 -7.52 -0.55
N THR A 358 14.24 -7.47 -0.40
CA THR A 358 13.56 -6.37 0.29
C THR A 358 12.56 -6.79 1.38
N GLY A 359 12.36 -8.10 1.58
CA GLY A 359 11.35 -8.57 2.53
C GLY A 359 9.90 -8.38 2.07
N SER A 360 9.70 -7.86 0.86
CA SER A 360 8.37 -7.65 0.27
C SER A 360 7.72 -8.99 -0.09
N ARG A 361 6.67 -9.36 0.62
CA ARG A 361 5.97 -10.63 0.40
C ARG A 361 5.21 -10.61 -0.93
N THR A 362 5.05 -11.79 -1.53
CA THR A 362 4.26 -11.96 -2.75
C THR A 362 2.76 -12.03 -2.44
N ALA A 363 1.94 -11.56 -3.41
CA ALA A 363 0.50 -11.80 -3.40
C ALA A 363 0.12 -13.18 -3.99
N ARG A 364 1.08 -13.94 -4.52
CA ARG A 364 0.89 -15.28 -5.09
C ARG A 364 1.06 -16.34 -4.00
N ILE A 365 0.09 -17.25 -3.88
CA ILE A 365 0.06 -18.30 -2.85
C ILE A 365 0.82 -19.56 -3.24
N ASP A 366 1.18 -19.71 -4.52
CA ASP A 366 1.89 -20.88 -5.06
C ASP A 366 3.41 -20.82 -4.84
N LEU A 367 3.98 -19.65 -4.55
CA LEU A 367 5.42 -19.49 -4.44
C LEU A 367 5.93 -19.87 -3.04
N LYS A 368 6.82 -20.84 -3.01
CA LYS A 368 7.53 -21.28 -1.80
C LYS A 368 8.79 -20.43 -1.59
N THR A 369 8.59 -19.18 -1.18
CA THR A 369 9.67 -18.18 -1.14
C THR A 369 10.54 -18.24 0.11
N ARG A 370 10.02 -18.79 1.23
CA ARG A 370 10.72 -18.74 2.53
C ARG A 370 12.08 -19.44 2.55
N GLY A 371 12.21 -20.55 1.84
CA GLY A 371 13.48 -21.29 1.77
C GLY A 371 14.64 -20.57 1.07
N GLN A 372 14.36 -19.44 0.45
CA GLN A 372 15.34 -18.64 -0.31
C GLN A 372 15.88 -17.45 0.48
N ILE A 373 15.29 -17.15 1.65
CA ILE A 373 15.75 -16.05 2.50
C ILE A 373 17.11 -16.44 3.11
N PRO A 374 18.15 -15.59 2.94
CA PRO A 374 19.44 -15.81 3.57
C PRO A 374 19.29 -15.97 5.10
N ALA A 375 20.03 -16.92 5.68
CA ALA A 375 19.93 -17.18 7.13
C ALA A 375 20.22 -15.95 7.99
N THR A 376 21.08 -15.05 7.52
CA THR A 376 21.39 -13.76 8.16
C THR A 376 20.24 -12.77 8.11
N MET A 377 19.34 -12.90 7.16
CA MET A 377 18.20 -12.01 6.96
C MET A 377 16.90 -12.55 7.55
N ALA A 378 16.81 -13.87 7.74
CA ALA A 378 15.61 -14.52 8.30
C ALA A 378 15.14 -13.92 9.64
N PRO A 379 16.03 -13.48 10.58
CA PRO A 379 15.60 -12.85 11.83
C PRO A 379 14.83 -11.52 11.68
N PHE A 380 14.92 -10.85 10.53
CA PHE A 380 14.23 -9.60 10.25
C PHE A 380 12.85 -9.79 9.60
N LEU A 381 12.44 -11.03 9.38
CA LEU A 381 11.10 -11.41 8.94
C LEU A 381 10.33 -12.10 10.08
N LEU A 382 9.03 -11.86 10.12
CA LEU A 382 8.14 -12.59 11.02
C LEU A 382 8.22 -14.10 10.75
N PRO A 383 8.27 -14.95 11.77
CA PRO A 383 8.11 -16.38 11.59
C PRO A 383 6.79 -16.70 10.85
N ASP A 384 6.81 -17.64 9.92
CA ASP A 384 5.63 -17.96 9.08
C ASP A 384 4.40 -18.31 9.92
N ALA A 385 4.57 -19.09 10.98
CA ALA A 385 3.48 -19.43 11.89
C ALA A 385 2.84 -18.17 12.50
N MET A 386 3.65 -17.22 12.99
CA MET A 386 3.15 -15.97 13.56
C MET A 386 2.48 -15.10 12.49
N TYR A 387 3.07 -15.02 11.30
CA TYR A 387 2.50 -14.28 10.17
C TYR A 387 1.10 -14.82 9.81
N HIS A 388 0.97 -16.13 9.60
CA HIS A 388 -0.31 -16.73 9.23
C HIS A 388 -1.36 -16.71 10.34
N GLU A 389 -0.94 -16.84 11.60
CA GLU A 389 -1.85 -16.84 12.75
C GLU A 389 -2.38 -15.43 13.08
N ARG A 390 -1.53 -14.40 12.94
CA ARG A 390 -1.76 -13.07 13.53
C ARG A 390 -1.88 -11.94 12.52
N THR A 391 -1.82 -12.21 11.22
CA THR A 391 -2.09 -11.21 10.20
C THR A 391 -3.60 -10.99 10.07
N GLU A 392 -4.02 -9.74 10.22
CA GLU A 392 -5.38 -9.27 9.97
C GLU A 392 -5.43 -8.47 8.67
N THR A 393 -6.55 -8.51 7.97
CA THR A 393 -6.78 -7.63 6.81
C THR A 393 -7.01 -6.19 7.28
N ARG A 394 -6.51 -5.22 6.53
CA ARG A 394 -6.78 -3.80 6.80
C ARG A 394 -8.26 -3.46 6.65
N ILE A 395 -8.73 -2.53 7.48
CA ILE A 395 -10.11 -2.04 7.44
C ILE A 395 -10.35 -1.19 6.17
N ASN A 396 -11.63 -0.88 5.91
CA ASN A 396 -12.01 0.04 4.83
C ASN A 396 -11.20 1.34 4.90
N GLY A 397 -10.58 1.73 3.78
CA GLY A 397 -9.67 2.86 3.71
C GLY A 397 -10.30 4.18 4.13
N VAL A 398 -11.58 4.40 3.78
CA VAL A 398 -12.30 5.64 4.16
C VAL A 398 -12.55 5.72 5.67
N VAL A 399 -12.81 4.57 6.30
CA VAL A 399 -12.93 4.48 7.78
C VAL A 399 -11.58 4.72 8.45
N SER A 400 -10.52 4.12 7.89
CA SER A 400 -9.15 4.34 8.38
C SER A 400 -8.79 5.83 8.35
N ASP A 401 -9.05 6.53 7.23
CA ASP A 401 -8.79 7.96 7.09
C ASP A 401 -9.56 8.80 8.12
N ALA A 402 -10.83 8.43 8.37
CA ALA A 402 -11.64 9.08 9.39
C ALA A 402 -11.09 8.81 10.81
N ALA A 403 -10.66 7.58 11.11
CA ALA A 403 -10.06 7.21 12.39
C ALA A 403 -8.73 7.96 12.61
N VAL A 404 -7.88 8.08 11.59
CA VAL A 404 -6.64 8.87 11.65
C VAL A 404 -6.92 10.35 11.94
N LYS A 405 -7.93 10.96 11.30
CA LYS A 405 -8.33 12.35 11.58
C LYS A 405 -8.74 12.52 13.05
N ILE A 406 -9.56 11.62 13.60
CA ILE A 406 -9.98 11.65 15.01
C ILE A 406 -8.76 11.51 15.93
N PHE A 407 -7.87 10.54 15.62
CA PHE A 407 -6.65 10.33 16.39
C PHE A 407 -5.77 11.59 16.43
N VAL A 408 -5.49 12.20 15.28
CA VAL A 408 -4.68 13.42 15.19
C VAL A 408 -5.29 14.56 16.00
N GLN A 409 -6.61 14.72 15.97
CA GLN A 409 -7.32 15.79 16.68
C GLN A 409 -7.33 15.59 18.20
N GLN A 410 -7.43 14.35 18.68
CA GLN A 410 -7.67 14.07 20.11
C GLN A 410 -6.43 13.56 20.86
N ILE A 411 -5.45 13.03 20.16
CA ILE A 411 -4.23 12.50 20.76
C ILE A 411 -3.03 13.41 20.52
N LEU A 412 -2.86 13.96 19.30
CA LEU A 412 -1.63 14.70 18.96
C LEU A 412 -1.73 16.20 19.22
N ARG A 413 -2.93 16.74 19.30
CA ARG A 413 -3.19 18.14 19.71
C ARG A 413 -3.49 18.20 21.20
#